data_f27ba77c429986f7874e7781f2d71538
#
_entry.id   f27ba77c429986f7874e7781f2d71538
#
_cell.length_a   1.000
_cell.length_b   1.000
_cell.length_c   1.000
_cell.angle_alpha   90.00
_cell.angle_beta   90.00
_cell.angle_gamma   90.00
#
_symmetry.space_group_name_H-M   'P 1'
#
loop_
_entity.id
_entity.type
_entity.pdbx_description
1 polymer ?
#
loop_
_entity_poly.entity_id
_entity_poly.type
_entity_poly.pdbx_seq_one_letter_code
_entity_poly.pdbx_strand_id
1 'polypeptide(L)'
;MSDALNYLVKARPEAMGAYFKFLKGAGDHLDVRTRDLISVITKVAVQTEGGFRQYLTRALRNGASPDEVIDALLMAFPVLGLAKIVWAADILLEMDIPEFRPENLGVEPSWHDITPMAAVTDGEVTFHEADGRHLFVWRDGEELRVYDSRCPHQVTDIPHLALEGRRLTCPRHHWAFDIETGECVAVGNRSLHRFKHQVVEGRLRGWW
;
A
#
# COMPACT_ATOMS: atom_id res chain seq x y z
N MET A 1 -2.29 -10.32 -10.51
CA MET A 1 -3.55 -10.65 -11.23
C MET A 1 -4.14 -11.86 -10.51
N SER A 2 -5.47 -11.94 -10.30
CA SER A 2 -6.06 -13.11 -9.63
C SER A 2 -5.98 -14.35 -10.54
N ASP A 3 -5.99 -15.56 -9.94
CA ASP A 3 -5.95 -16.82 -10.70
C ASP A 3 -7.12 -16.94 -11.67
N ALA A 4 -8.31 -16.48 -11.24
CA ALA A 4 -9.49 -16.45 -12.10
C ALA A 4 -9.30 -15.57 -13.35
N LEU A 5 -8.68 -14.39 -13.19
CA LEU A 5 -8.41 -13.51 -14.32
C LEU A 5 -7.31 -14.10 -15.23
N ASN A 6 -6.29 -14.72 -14.67
CA ASN A 6 -5.28 -15.45 -15.43
C ASN A 6 -5.89 -16.61 -16.22
N TYR A 7 -6.83 -17.35 -15.63
CA TYR A 7 -7.60 -18.37 -16.33
C TYR A 7 -8.36 -17.82 -17.53
N LEU A 8 -9.10 -16.70 -17.35
CA LEU A 8 -9.86 -16.06 -18.44
C LEU A 8 -8.95 -15.58 -19.57
N VAL A 9 -7.80 -14.99 -19.24
CA VAL A 9 -6.78 -14.57 -20.23
C VAL A 9 -6.30 -15.76 -21.06
N LYS A 10 -6.04 -16.91 -20.42
CA LYS A 10 -5.61 -18.13 -21.12
C LYS A 10 -6.75 -18.76 -21.93
N ALA A 11 -7.95 -18.74 -21.39
CA ALA A 11 -9.11 -19.37 -22.02
C ALA A 11 -9.66 -18.58 -23.22
N ARG A 12 -9.56 -17.24 -23.21
CA ARG A 12 -10.08 -16.35 -24.26
C ARG A 12 -9.16 -15.15 -24.47
N PRO A 13 -7.95 -15.36 -25.02
CA PRO A 13 -6.92 -14.32 -25.10
C PRO A 13 -7.33 -13.10 -25.93
N GLU A 14 -8.02 -13.31 -27.05
CA GLU A 14 -8.48 -12.20 -27.91
C GLU A 14 -9.54 -11.32 -27.24
N ALA A 15 -10.56 -11.95 -26.62
CA ALA A 15 -11.62 -11.23 -25.92
C ALA A 15 -11.04 -10.45 -24.71
N MET A 16 -10.14 -11.09 -23.95
CA MET A 16 -9.49 -10.44 -22.82
C MET A 16 -8.51 -9.34 -23.25
N GLY A 17 -7.82 -9.53 -24.39
CA GLY A 17 -7.00 -8.50 -25.00
C GLY A 17 -7.80 -7.26 -25.39
N ALA A 18 -8.96 -7.44 -26.02
CA ALA A 18 -9.88 -6.35 -26.34
C ALA A 18 -10.41 -5.64 -25.10
N TYR A 19 -10.75 -6.37 -24.04
CA TYR A 19 -11.17 -5.81 -22.76
C TYR A 19 -10.06 -4.95 -22.11
N PHE A 20 -8.82 -5.42 -22.08
CA PHE A 20 -7.72 -4.63 -21.52
C PHE A 20 -7.40 -3.39 -22.36
N LYS A 21 -7.51 -3.48 -23.70
CA LYS A 21 -7.38 -2.33 -24.58
C LYS A 21 -8.46 -1.28 -24.29
N PHE A 22 -9.71 -1.71 -24.14
CA PHE A 22 -10.81 -0.83 -23.71
C PHE A 22 -10.52 -0.14 -22.38
N LEU A 23 -10.12 -0.90 -21.34
CA LEU A 23 -9.82 -0.34 -20.03
C LEU A 23 -8.66 0.67 -20.07
N LYS A 24 -7.67 0.43 -20.94
CA LYS A 24 -6.55 1.36 -21.12
C LYS A 24 -7.02 2.65 -21.76
N GLY A 25 -7.84 2.61 -22.81
CA GLY A 25 -8.31 3.79 -23.52
C GLY A 25 -9.45 4.54 -22.82
N ALA A 26 -10.21 3.87 -21.97
CA ALA A 26 -11.37 4.48 -21.31
C ALA A 26 -11.04 5.64 -20.36
N GLY A 27 -9.77 5.80 -19.98
CA GLY A 27 -9.31 6.86 -19.07
C GLY A 27 -8.29 7.82 -19.66
N ASP A 28 -8.11 7.85 -20.98
CA ASP A 28 -7.01 8.57 -21.64
C ASP A 28 -7.04 10.10 -21.43
N HIS A 29 -8.23 10.66 -21.14
CA HIS A 29 -8.41 12.10 -20.87
C HIS A 29 -8.46 12.47 -19.40
N LEU A 30 -8.31 11.50 -18.49
CA LEU A 30 -8.27 11.72 -17.05
C LEU A 30 -6.82 11.62 -16.56
N ASP A 31 -6.46 12.50 -15.63
CA ASP A 31 -5.23 12.31 -14.88
C ASP A 31 -5.25 11.00 -14.09
N VAL A 32 -4.07 10.50 -13.72
CA VAL A 32 -3.92 9.17 -13.12
C VAL A 32 -4.67 9.07 -11.78
N ARG A 33 -4.61 10.13 -10.96
CA ARG A 33 -5.25 10.18 -9.65
C ARG A 33 -6.77 10.14 -9.76
N THR A 34 -7.37 11.01 -10.59
CA THR A 34 -8.82 11.02 -10.85
C THR A 34 -9.30 9.67 -11.36
N ARG A 35 -8.59 9.08 -12.33
CA ARG A 35 -8.94 7.76 -12.87
C ARG A 35 -8.90 6.68 -11.79
N ASP A 36 -7.95 6.74 -10.87
CA ASP A 36 -7.83 5.74 -9.81
C ASP A 36 -8.91 5.91 -8.74
N LEU A 37 -9.28 7.14 -8.36
CA LEU A 37 -10.43 7.39 -7.48
C LEU A 37 -11.74 6.89 -8.08
N ILE A 38 -12.01 7.15 -9.37
CA ILE A 38 -13.16 6.59 -10.07
C ILE A 38 -13.12 5.06 -10.05
N SER A 39 -11.94 4.47 -10.23
CA SER A 39 -11.77 3.02 -10.19
C SER A 39 -12.08 2.46 -8.79
N VAL A 40 -11.70 3.13 -7.71
CA VAL A 40 -12.08 2.78 -6.34
C VAL A 40 -13.60 2.75 -6.20
N ILE A 41 -14.28 3.85 -6.59
CA ILE A 41 -15.75 3.94 -6.48
C ILE A 41 -16.45 2.87 -7.30
N THR A 42 -15.96 2.52 -8.49
CA THR A 42 -16.57 1.43 -9.28
C THR A 42 -16.47 0.07 -8.58
N LYS A 43 -15.45 -0.15 -7.71
CA LYS A 43 -15.34 -1.38 -6.91
C LYS A 43 -16.28 -1.38 -5.72
N VAL A 44 -16.55 -0.21 -5.14
CA VAL A 44 -17.59 -0.04 -4.12
C VAL A 44 -18.97 -0.31 -4.73
N ALA A 45 -19.24 0.21 -5.91
CA ALA A 45 -20.52 0.03 -6.61
C ALA A 45 -20.88 -1.45 -6.81
N VAL A 46 -19.88 -2.30 -7.13
CA VAL A 46 -20.07 -3.74 -7.36
C VAL A 46 -19.63 -4.61 -6.15
N GLN A 47 -19.25 -4.00 -5.05
CA GLN A 47 -18.85 -4.65 -3.80
C GLN A 47 -17.81 -5.77 -3.98
N THR A 48 -16.75 -5.47 -4.76
CA THR A 48 -15.65 -6.40 -5.00
C THR A 48 -14.51 -6.08 -4.04
N GLU A 49 -14.42 -6.74 -2.89
CA GLU A 49 -13.41 -6.47 -1.86
C GLU A 49 -11.98 -6.51 -2.40
N GLY A 50 -11.58 -7.61 -3.05
CA GLY A 50 -10.23 -7.72 -3.63
C GLY A 50 -9.93 -6.63 -4.66
N GLY A 51 -10.93 -6.23 -5.44
CA GLY A 51 -10.85 -5.10 -6.36
C GLY A 51 -10.69 -3.78 -5.61
N PHE A 52 -11.50 -3.54 -4.58
CA PHE A 52 -11.42 -2.33 -3.76
C PHE A 52 -10.04 -2.18 -3.13
N ARG A 53 -9.54 -3.20 -2.41
CA ARG A 53 -8.20 -3.20 -1.80
C ARG A 53 -7.10 -2.92 -2.84
N GLN A 54 -7.17 -3.54 -4.01
CA GLN A 54 -6.18 -3.36 -5.09
C GLN A 54 -6.20 -1.94 -5.66
N TYR A 55 -7.39 -1.41 -5.98
CA TYR A 55 -7.50 -0.09 -6.61
C TYR A 55 -7.25 1.04 -5.61
N LEU A 56 -7.65 0.89 -4.34
CA LEU A 56 -7.27 1.80 -3.27
C LEU A 56 -5.75 1.89 -3.11
N THR A 57 -5.07 0.74 -2.99
CA THR A 57 -3.60 0.71 -2.91
C THR A 57 -2.95 1.41 -4.12
N ARG A 58 -3.55 1.26 -5.31
CA ARG A 58 -3.05 1.91 -6.51
C ARG A 58 -3.28 3.42 -6.47
N ALA A 59 -4.44 3.87 -6.01
CA ALA A 59 -4.78 5.29 -5.89
C ALA A 59 -3.82 6.00 -4.94
N LEU A 60 -3.61 5.46 -3.74
CA LEU A 60 -2.67 5.99 -2.76
C LEU A 60 -1.24 6.08 -3.32
N ARG A 61 -0.76 5.04 -3.97
CA ARG A 61 0.57 5.03 -4.60
C ARG A 61 0.72 6.08 -5.70
N ASN A 62 -0.35 6.37 -6.42
CA ASN A 62 -0.37 7.36 -7.50
C ASN A 62 -0.69 8.77 -7.00
N GLY A 63 -0.66 8.99 -5.68
CA GLY A 63 -0.72 10.29 -5.04
C GLY A 63 -2.13 10.76 -4.65
N ALA A 64 -3.12 9.88 -4.64
CA ALA A 64 -4.39 10.18 -3.99
C ALA A 64 -4.19 10.23 -2.47
N SER A 65 -4.70 11.27 -1.81
CA SER A 65 -4.68 11.34 -0.35
C SER A 65 -5.81 10.50 0.26
N PRO A 66 -5.71 10.12 1.55
CA PRO A 66 -6.80 9.52 2.28
C PRO A 66 -8.08 10.39 2.27
N ASP A 67 -7.91 11.71 2.44
CA ASP A 67 -9.04 12.66 2.40
C ASP A 67 -9.76 12.62 1.04
N GLU A 68 -9.02 12.61 -0.07
CA GLU A 68 -9.61 12.50 -1.40
C GLU A 68 -10.36 11.18 -1.61
N VAL A 69 -9.89 10.09 -1.02
CA VAL A 69 -10.60 8.79 -1.06
C VAL A 69 -11.88 8.87 -0.26
N ILE A 70 -11.85 9.46 0.96
CA ILE A 70 -13.05 9.65 1.79
C ILE A 70 -14.06 10.56 1.08
N ASP A 71 -13.61 11.67 0.51
CA ASP A 71 -14.47 12.58 -0.24
C ASP A 71 -15.11 11.88 -1.44
N ALA A 72 -14.36 11.08 -2.20
CA ALA A 72 -14.90 10.32 -3.31
C ALA A 72 -15.98 9.32 -2.86
N LEU A 73 -15.78 8.64 -1.72
CA LEU A 73 -16.79 7.76 -1.12
C LEU A 73 -18.05 8.53 -0.73
N LEU A 74 -17.89 9.68 -0.06
CA LEU A 74 -19.01 10.52 0.37
C LEU A 74 -19.76 11.12 -0.82
N MET A 75 -19.06 11.57 -1.86
CA MET A 75 -19.67 12.04 -3.10
C MET A 75 -20.46 10.94 -3.83
N ALA A 76 -20.07 9.68 -3.69
CA ALA A 76 -20.79 8.55 -4.30
C ALA A 76 -22.04 8.12 -3.48
N PHE A 77 -22.18 8.58 -2.23
CA PHE A 77 -23.28 8.21 -1.35
C PHE A 77 -24.68 8.38 -1.95
N PRO A 78 -25.03 9.51 -2.62
CA PRO A 78 -26.38 9.71 -3.17
C PRO A 78 -26.78 8.65 -4.22
N VAL A 79 -25.80 8.05 -4.90
CA VAL A 79 -26.02 7.04 -5.94
C VAL A 79 -25.89 5.61 -5.39
N LEU A 80 -24.91 5.37 -4.53
CA LEU A 80 -24.59 4.01 -4.05
C LEU A 80 -25.38 3.62 -2.80
N GLY A 81 -25.81 4.59 -2.01
CA GLY A 81 -26.49 4.39 -0.73
C GLY A 81 -25.54 4.05 0.42
N LEU A 82 -25.99 4.28 1.65
CA LEU A 82 -25.21 4.14 2.87
C LEU A 82 -24.58 2.74 3.04
N ALA A 83 -25.34 1.69 2.73
CA ALA A 83 -24.87 0.32 2.95
C ALA A 83 -23.57 0.00 2.19
N LYS A 84 -23.39 0.52 0.96
CA LYS A 84 -22.18 0.30 0.18
C LYS A 84 -21.03 1.17 0.67
N ILE A 85 -21.30 2.36 1.19
CA ILE A 85 -20.27 3.22 1.75
C ILE A 85 -19.78 2.63 3.09
N VAL A 86 -20.68 2.14 3.96
CA VAL A 86 -20.31 1.45 5.20
C VAL A 86 -19.50 0.19 4.89
N TRP A 87 -19.90 -0.61 3.90
CA TRP A 87 -19.12 -1.76 3.46
C TRP A 87 -17.69 -1.38 3.04
N ALA A 88 -17.52 -0.26 2.34
CA ALA A 88 -16.18 0.22 1.98
C ALA A 88 -15.38 0.69 3.20
N ALA A 89 -16.04 1.37 4.15
CA ALA A 89 -15.44 1.81 5.40
C ALA A 89 -15.00 0.63 6.28
N ASP A 90 -15.80 -0.43 6.36
CA ASP A 90 -15.43 -1.65 7.08
C ASP A 90 -14.13 -2.24 6.53
N ILE A 91 -13.96 -2.28 5.21
CA ILE A 91 -12.72 -2.76 4.58
C ILE A 91 -11.55 -1.82 4.85
N LEU A 92 -11.76 -0.50 4.86
CA LEU A 92 -10.72 0.46 5.24
C LEU A 92 -10.23 0.23 6.67
N LEU A 93 -11.15 0.01 7.62
CA LEU A 93 -10.82 -0.30 9.00
C LEU A 93 -10.05 -1.63 9.11
N GLU A 94 -10.47 -2.67 8.40
CA GLU A 94 -9.75 -3.95 8.35
C GLU A 94 -8.34 -3.83 7.72
N MET A 95 -8.13 -2.91 6.78
CA MET A 95 -6.82 -2.66 6.20
C MET A 95 -5.87 -1.98 7.17
N ASP A 96 -6.40 -1.33 8.20
CA ASP A 96 -5.68 -0.61 9.25
C ASP A 96 -4.51 0.25 8.68
N ILE A 97 -4.81 1.03 7.65
CA ILE A 97 -3.85 1.94 7.05
C ILE A 97 -3.75 3.19 7.95
N PRO A 98 -2.59 3.51 8.52
CA PRO A 98 -2.46 4.60 9.49
C PRO A 98 -2.99 5.94 8.98
N GLU A 99 -2.82 6.22 7.68
CA GLU A 99 -3.27 7.45 7.05
C GLU A 99 -4.79 7.63 7.02
N PHE A 100 -5.56 6.54 7.17
CA PHE A 100 -7.04 6.60 7.25
C PHE A 100 -7.57 6.67 8.67
N ARG A 101 -6.72 6.65 9.68
CA ARG A 101 -7.16 6.86 11.05
C ARG A 101 -7.69 8.29 11.19
N PRO A 102 -8.84 8.52 11.84
CA PRO A 102 -9.46 9.84 11.93
C PRO A 102 -8.52 10.96 12.43
N GLU A 103 -7.63 10.63 13.35
CA GLU A 103 -6.63 11.54 13.90
C GLU A 103 -5.53 11.95 12.91
N ASN A 104 -5.36 11.19 11.82
CA ASN A 104 -4.33 11.43 10.80
C ASN A 104 -4.90 12.05 9.51
N LEU A 105 -6.22 12.16 9.39
CA LEU A 105 -6.85 12.80 8.23
C LEU A 105 -6.58 14.31 8.26
N GLY A 106 -6.20 14.87 7.11
CA GLY A 106 -5.87 16.28 6.97
C GLY A 106 -4.56 16.71 7.66
N VAL A 107 -3.77 15.78 8.18
CA VAL A 107 -2.48 16.08 8.82
C VAL A 107 -1.38 16.12 7.76
N GLU A 108 -0.64 17.23 7.74
CA GLU A 108 0.55 17.33 6.86
C GLU A 108 1.66 16.40 7.33
N PRO A 109 2.40 15.76 6.41
CA PRO A 109 3.52 14.91 6.76
C PRO A 109 4.54 15.63 7.64
N SER A 110 5.11 14.93 8.60
CA SER A 110 6.08 15.47 9.55
C SER A 110 7.17 14.46 9.91
N TRP A 111 8.16 14.89 10.73
CA TRP A 111 9.21 14.01 11.23
C TRP A 111 8.74 13.28 12.49
N HIS A 112 8.76 11.96 12.46
CA HIS A 112 8.39 11.08 13.57
C HIS A 112 9.61 10.35 14.12
N ASP A 113 9.71 10.25 15.44
CA ASP A 113 10.77 9.49 16.10
C ASP A 113 10.50 7.99 15.96
N ILE A 114 11.44 7.25 15.39
CA ILE A 114 11.32 5.80 15.25
C ILE A 114 11.99 5.11 16.44
N THR A 115 13.31 5.33 16.63
CA THR A 115 14.08 4.63 17.66
C THR A 115 15.42 5.33 17.91
N PRO A 116 16.05 5.14 19.08
CA PRO A 116 17.45 5.49 19.26
C PRO A 116 18.33 4.67 18.31
N MET A 117 19.36 5.30 17.73
CA MET A 117 20.31 4.60 16.84
C MET A 117 21.02 3.42 17.51
N ALA A 118 21.17 3.45 18.84
CA ALA A 118 21.73 2.33 19.60
C ALA A 118 20.88 1.05 19.55
N ALA A 119 19.59 1.15 19.18
CA ALA A 119 18.69 0.00 19.01
C ALA A 119 18.67 -0.52 17.56
N VAL A 120 19.41 0.11 16.63
CA VAL A 120 19.53 -0.33 15.25
C VAL A 120 20.85 -1.07 15.09
N THR A 121 20.78 -2.39 15.01
CA THR A 121 21.95 -3.26 14.88
C THR A 121 22.57 -3.12 13.50
N ASP A 122 23.89 -3.01 13.43
CA ASP A 122 24.63 -2.95 12.18
C ASP A 122 24.70 -4.32 11.49
N GLY A 123 24.51 -4.34 10.18
CA GLY A 123 24.47 -5.57 9.37
C GLY A 123 23.16 -6.37 9.50
N GLU A 124 22.17 -5.86 10.24
CA GLU A 124 20.92 -6.57 10.50
C GLU A 124 19.68 -5.73 10.14
N VAL A 125 18.55 -6.43 10.07
CA VAL A 125 17.22 -5.81 9.96
C VAL A 125 16.58 -5.79 11.33
N THR A 126 16.15 -4.61 11.76
CA THR A 126 15.40 -4.44 13.00
C THR A 126 13.96 -4.04 12.71
N PHE A 127 13.04 -4.51 13.55
CA PHE A 127 11.65 -4.16 13.50
C PHE A 127 11.33 -3.11 14.57
N HIS A 128 10.62 -2.07 14.17
CA HIS A 128 10.21 -0.98 15.06
C HIS A 128 8.75 -0.63 14.85
N GLU A 129 8.14 -0.12 15.92
CA GLU A 129 6.82 0.50 15.87
C GLU A 129 6.94 1.97 16.24
N ALA A 130 6.38 2.86 15.43
CA ALA A 130 6.37 4.29 15.67
C ALA A 130 5.07 4.91 15.15
N ASP A 131 4.35 5.60 16.02
CA ASP A 131 3.07 6.28 15.73
C ASP A 131 2.05 5.39 15.00
N GLY A 132 1.96 4.12 15.48
CA GLY A 132 1.06 3.12 14.92
C GLY A 132 1.49 2.56 13.55
N ARG A 133 2.73 2.79 13.12
CA ARG A 133 3.32 2.15 11.95
C ARG A 133 4.30 1.07 12.36
N HIS A 134 4.26 -0.03 11.64
CA HIS A 134 5.28 -1.06 11.70
C HIS A 134 6.32 -0.80 10.62
N LEU A 135 7.59 -0.82 11.02
CA LEU A 135 8.71 -0.43 10.18
C LEU A 135 9.81 -1.48 10.22
N PHE A 136 10.42 -1.74 9.08
CA PHE A 136 11.68 -2.46 8.99
C PHE A 136 12.81 -1.46 8.75
N VAL A 137 13.82 -1.51 9.60
CA VAL A 137 15.03 -0.70 9.47
C VAL A 137 16.20 -1.62 9.18
N TRP A 138 16.83 -1.39 8.03
CA TRP A 138 18.09 -2.03 7.67
C TRP A 138 19.24 -1.04 7.81
N ARG A 139 20.35 -1.52 8.33
CA ARG A 139 21.57 -0.75 8.47
C ARG A 139 22.79 -1.54 7.99
N ASP A 140 23.69 -0.89 7.27
CA ASP A 140 25.03 -1.37 6.93
C ASP A 140 26.01 -0.19 7.00
N GLY A 141 26.82 -0.15 8.06
CA GLY A 141 27.70 0.97 8.36
C GLY A 141 26.94 2.29 8.50
N GLU A 142 27.17 3.20 7.55
CA GLU A 142 26.48 4.50 7.49
C GLU A 142 25.19 4.47 6.68
N GLU A 143 24.96 3.43 5.89
CA GLU A 143 23.72 3.28 5.13
C GLU A 143 22.57 2.86 6.03
N LEU A 144 21.46 3.59 5.89
CA LEU A 144 20.21 3.31 6.57
C LEU A 144 19.06 3.24 5.56
N ARG A 145 18.13 2.34 5.78
CA ARG A 145 16.90 2.26 5.02
C ARG A 145 15.73 1.97 5.95
N VAL A 146 14.67 2.74 5.79
CA VAL A 146 13.45 2.61 6.57
C VAL A 146 12.31 2.26 5.63
N TYR A 147 11.70 1.10 5.83
CA TYR A 147 10.61 0.59 5.01
C TYR A 147 9.32 0.48 5.83
N ASP A 148 8.21 0.81 5.17
CA ASP A 148 6.89 0.41 5.66
C ASP A 148 6.80 -1.12 5.66
N SER A 149 6.28 -1.71 6.72
CA SER A 149 6.03 -3.16 6.77
C SER A 149 4.90 -3.60 5.83
N ARG A 150 4.17 -2.68 5.22
CA ARG A 150 3.01 -2.99 4.38
C ARG A 150 3.41 -3.46 2.99
N CYS A 151 2.84 -4.60 2.62
CA CYS A 151 3.05 -5.17 1.30
C CYS A 151 2.46 -4.25 0.21
N PRO A 152 3.25 -3.85 -0.81
CA PRO A 152 2.80 -2.95 -1.88
C PRO A 152 1.74 -3.57 -2.80
N HIS A 153 1.37 -4.84 -2.58
CA HIS A 153 0.30 -5.52 -3.32
C HIS A 153 -1.10 -5.06 -2.86
N GLN A 154 -1.40 -5.16 -1.57
CA GLN A 154 -2.71 -4.83 -0.99
C GLN A 154 -2.64 -4.16 0.39
N VAL A 155 -1.55 -3.47 0.67
CA VAL A 155 -1.30 -2.74 1.94
C VAL A 155 -1.45 -3.63 3.19
N THR A 156 -1.23 -4.94 3.04
CA THR A 156 -1.27 -5.88 4.16
C THR A 156 0.01 -5.77 4.96
N ASP A 157 -0.12 -5.60 6.28
CA ASP A 157 1.03 -5.62 7.17
C ASP A 157 1.79 -6.95 7.09
N ILE A 158 3.11 -6.88 6.99
CA ILE A 158 3.99 -8.05 6.97
C ILE A 158 4.63 -8.15 8.35
N PRO A 159 4.32 -9.19 9.14
CA PRO A 159 4.88 -9.32 10.48
C PRO A 159 6.40 -9.53 10.44
N HIS A 160 7.10 -9.10 11.49
CA HIS A 160 8.55 -9.27 11.61
C HIS A 160 9.00 -10.73 11.53
N LEU A 161 8.16 -11.68 11.96
CA LEU A 161 8.43 -13.12 11.86
C LEU A 161 8.47 -13.64 10.41
N ALA A 162 8.01 -12.85 9.44
CA ALA A 162 8.08 -13.19 8.02
C ALA A 162 9.46 -12.88 7.39
N LEU A 163 10.38 -12.35 8.19
CA LEU A 163 11.76 -12.09 7.79
C LEU A 163 12.65 -13.30 8.06
N GLU A 164 13.25 -13.83 7.01
CA GLU A 164 14.24 -14.91 7.06
C GLU A 164 15.56 -14.42 6.45
N GLY A 165 16.54 -14.12 7.29
CA GLY A 165 17.77 -13.45 6.87
C GLY A 165 17.48 -12.09 6.25
N ARG A 166 17.72 -11.94 4.94
CA ARG A 166 17.44 -10.70 4.17
C ARG A 166 16.13 -10.75 3.38
N ARG A 167 15.42 -11.88 3.44
CA ARG A 167 14.20 -12.10 2.67
C ARG A 167 12.96 -11.90 3.52
N LEU A 168 12.17 -10.89 3.18
CA LEU A 168 10.85 -10.63 3.77
C LEU A 168 9.77 -11.20 2.85
N THR A 169 8.96 -12.14 3.33
CA THR A 169 7.91 -12.78 2.53
C THR A 169 6.53 -12.45 3.09
N CYS A 170 5.69 -11.79 2.27
CA CYS A 170 4.31 -11.50 2.65
C CYS A 170 3.50 -12.81 2.80
N PRO A 171 2.91 -13.10 3.97
CA PRO A 171 2.22 -14.37 4.21
C PRO A 171 0.93 -14.52 3.39
N ARG A 172 0.36 -13.41 2.91
CA ARG A 172 -0.94 -13.44 2.23
C ARG A 172 -0.86 -13.91 0.77
N HIS A 173 0.12 -13.41 0.00
CA HIS A 173 0.25 -13.72 -1.43
C HIS A 173 1.68 -14.05 -1.84
N HIS A 174 2.55 -14.31 -0.87
CA HIS A 174 3.94 -14.76 -1.07
C HIS A 174 4.83 -13.81 -1.90
N TRP A 175 4.48 -12.52 -1.97
CA TRP A 175 5.42 -11.55 -2.50
C TRP A 175 6.63 -11.51 -1.58
N ALA A 176 7.82 -11.64 -2.16
CA ALA A 176 9.04 -11.64 -1.40
C ALA A 176 9.93 -10.45 -1.79
N PHE A 177 10.56 -9.88 -0.79
CA PHE A 177 11.38 -8.69 -0.90
C PHE A 177 12.77 -8.94 -0.34
N ASP A 178 13.78 -8.40 -0.99
CA ASP A 178 15.10 -8.23 -0.40
C ASP A 178 15.05 -6.97 0.47
N ILE A 179 15.26 -7.11 1.76
CA ILE A 179 15.12 -6.00 2.72
C ILE A 179 16.28 -5.00 2.63
N GLU A 180 17.43 -5.40 2.11
CA GLU A 180 18.56 -4.52 1.90
C GLU A 180 18.29 -3.53 0.76
N THR A 181 17.66 -3.97 -0.32
CA THR A 181 17.35 -3.13 -1.48
C THR A 181 15.91 -2.62 -1.48
N GLY A 182 15.01 -3.30 -0.78
CA GLY A 182 13.56 -3.10 -0.83
C GLY A 182 12.92 -3.68 -2.08
N GLU A 183 13.67 -4.27 -2.99
CA GLU A 183 13.15 -4.79 -4.26
C GLU A 183 12.32 -6.05 -4.07
N CYS A 184 11.28 -6.20 -4.89
CA CYS A 184 10.52 -7.43 -4.96
C CYS A 184 11.29 -8.48 -5.76
N VAL A 185 11.69 -9.56 -5.09
CA VAL A 185 12.51 -10.65 -5.67
C VAL A 185 11.69 -11.85 -6.09
N ALA A 186 10.42 -11.94 -5.72
CA ALA A 186 9.54 -13.04 -6.14
C ALA A 186 8.06 -12.64 -6.15
N VAL A 187 7.32 -13.22 -7.08
CA VAL A 187 5.86 -13.15 -7.30
C VAL A 187 5.38 -11.79 -7.80
N GLY A 188 5.79 -10.69 -7.17
CA GLY A 188 5.40 -9.34 -7.52
C GLY A 188 6.43 -8.57 -8.37
N ASN A 189 6.17 -7.29 -8.55
CA ASN A 189 7.01 -6.40 -9.35
C ASN A 189 7.12 -4.98 -8.78
N ARG A 190 6.82 -4.79 -7.50
CA ARG A 190 6.88 -3.49 -6.82
C ARG A 190 7.71 -3.61 -5.58
N SER A 191 8.59 -2.63 -5.36
CA SER A 191 9.42 -2.54 -4.17
C SER A 191 8.59 -2.15 -2.94
N LEU A 192 9.14 -2.42 -1.75
CA LEU A 192 8.63 -1.88 -0.49
C LEU A 192 8.61 -0.35 -0.53
N HIS A 193 7.68 0.25 0.17
CA HIS A 193 7.67 1.69 0.37
C HIS A 193 8.82 2.09 1.29
N ARG A 194 9.69 2.98 0.82
CA ARG A 194 10.82 3.51 1.59
C ARG A 194 10.50 4.92 2.06
N PHE A 195 10.61 5.14 3.37
CA PHE A 195 10.47 6.46 3.96
C PHE A 195 11.74 7.29 3.83
N LYS A 196 11.57 8.61 3.69
CA LYS A 196 12.67 9.54 3.98
C LYS A 196 13.02 9.41 5.46
N HIS A 197 14.30 9.47 5.77
CA HIS A 197 14.76 9.35 7.14
C HIS A 197 15.94 10.29 7.41
N GLN A 198 16.17 10.58 8.66
CA GLN A 198 17.32 11.32 9.15
C GLN A 198 17.70 10.83 10.55
N VAL A 199 18.95 11.08 10.94
CA VAL A 199 19.41 10.87 12.31
C VAL A 199 19.65 12.23 12.95
N VAL A 200 18.95 12.51 14.04
CA VAL A 200 19.08 13.77 14.80
C VAL A 200 19.29 13.41 16.26
N GLU A 201 20.34 13.94 16.85
CA GLU A 201 20.69 13.71 18.28
C GLU A 201 20.70 12.22 18.67
N GLY A 202 21.23 11.37 17.77
CA GLY A 202 21.31 9.93 17.99
C GLY A 202 19.97 9.17 17.89
N ARG A 203 18.92 9.80 17.35
CA ARG A 203 17.61 9.19 17.09
C ARG A 203 17.34 9.10 15.60
N LEU A 204 16.89 7.93 15.17
CA LEU A 204 16.37 7.73 13.81
C LEU A 204 14.95 8.30 13.73
N ARG A 205 14.72 9.13 12.73
CA ARG A 205 13.40 9.71 12.40
C ARG A 205 12.99 9.36 10.98
N GLY A 206 11.71 9.13 10.78
CA GLY A 206 11.07 8.94 9.48
C GLY A 206 10.13 10.09 9.14
N TRP A 207 9.88 10.27 7.87
CA TRP A 207 8.98 11.29 7.34
C TRP A 207 7.71 10.64 6.75
N TRP A 208 6.58 10.89 7.36
CA TRP A 208 5.26 10.50 6.86
C TRP A 208 4.17 11.43 7.36
#